data_c10fd001a9a4ccdbfbc7d2f6cc3b6a31
#
_entry.id   c10fd001a9a4ccdbfbc7d2f6cc3b6a31
#
_cell.length_a   1.000
_cell.length_b   1.000
_cell.length_c   1.000
_cell.angle_alpha   90.00
_cell.angle_beta   90.00
_cell.angle_gamma   90.00
#
_symmetry.space_group_name_H-M   'P 1'
#
loop_
_entity.id
_entity.type
_entity.pdbx_description
1 polymer ?
#
loop_
_entity_poly.entity_id
_entity_poly.type
_entity_poly.pdbx_seq_one_letter_code
_entity_poly.pdbx_strand_id
1 'polypeptide(L)'
;MKDIQDITKELDTFLGMNGVVLYLDEIQNFNKKQQQSLLEYIEDGRITLIASTTENPYFYIFKAILSRSTIFEFKPVGEEDIKKALDRAITLRSKEFNEISVKVTHEAIEYLAAYCNGDVRKALNGLEVALNSTKPNDDKEIVIDLEVVKDSTQSKVIAFDMDGDAHYDILSAFQKSIRGSDADAAIHYLARLIKGGDLISICRRLQVIAAEDIGLAYPQAALIVKSLVDSARELGFPEARIPLAEATILLATSPKSNSSYVAINRALEDLENMTIDDIPMHLKDAHYGGASKMGRGIEYKYPHAYENHYVKQQYLPDNIKNKVYYEYGDNKMEKTTKEYWNRVKGK
;
A
#
# COMPACT_ATOMS: atom_id res chain seq x y z
N MET A 1 -7.52 -20.36 -12.07
CA MET A 1 -6.86 -20.80 -13.33
C MET A 1 -7.84 -21.42 -14.31
N LYS A 2 -8.76 -22.27 -13.82
CA LYS A 2 -9.73 -22.98 -14.66
C LYS A 2 -10.63 -22.02 -15.45
N ASP A 3 -11.15 -20.99 -14.82
CA ASP A 3 -12.11 -20.06 -15.42
C ASP A 3 -11.54 -19.24 -16.58
N ILE A 4 -10.30 -18.72 -16.48
CA ILE A 4 -9.65 -18.02 -17.61
C ILE A 4 -9.34 -18.99 -18.75
N GLN A 5 -8.91 -20.22 -18.43
CA GLN A 5 -8.65 -21.25 -19.46
C GLN A 5 -9.94 -21.71 -20.12
N ASP A 6 -11.05 -21.74 -19.42
CA ASP A 6 -12.33 -22.12 -19.99
C ASP A 6 -12.87 -21.00 -20.89
N ILE A 7 -12.75 -19.74 -20.48
CA ILE A 7 -13.06 -18.57 -21.32
C ILE A 7 -12.19 -18.55 -22.59
N THR A 8 -10.88 -18.78 -22.46
CA THR A 8 -9.98 -18.77 -23.64
C THR A 8 -10.27 -19.91 -24.61
N LYS A 9 -10.74 -21.08 -24.13
CA LYS A 9 -11.20 -22.16 -25.01
C LYS A 9 -12.50 -21.82 -25.75
N GLU A 10 -13.40 -21.09 -25.11
CA GLU A 10 -14.64 -20.63 -25.75
C GLU A 10 -14.37 -19.62 -26.88
N LEU A 11 -13.30 -18.82 -26.77
CA LEU A 11 -12.88 -17.89 -27.83
C LEU A 11 -12.47 -18.59 -29.14
N ASP A 12 -11.99 -19.81 -29.06
CA ASP A 12 -11.63 -20.63 -30.24
C ASP A 12 -12.85 -21.33 -30.87
N THR A 13 -14.05 -21.12 -30.28
CA THR A 13 -15.31 -21.65 -30.82
C THR A 13 -16.03 -20.64 -31.72
N PHE A 14 -17.07 -21.12 -32.43
CA PHE A 14 -17.88 -20.29 -33.33
C PHE A 14 -18.52 -19.06 -32.64
N LEU A 15 -18.73 -19.13 -31.31
CA LEU A 15 -19.28 -18.02 -30.48
C LEU A 15 -18.24 -16.90 -30.24
N GLY A 16 -16.96 -17.20 -30.29
CA GLY A 16 -15.87 -16.24 -30.08
C GLY A 16 -15.41 -15.47 -31.33
N MET A 17 -15.91 -15.83 -32.54
CA MET A 17 -15.44 -15.25 -33.81
C MET A 17 -15.66 -13.72 -33.94
N ASN A 18 -16.62 -13.13 -33.21
CA ASN A 18 -16.94 -11.71 -33.23
C ASN A 18 -16.26 -10.93 -32.10
N GLY A 19 -15.37 -11.55 -31.33
CA GLY A 19 -14.80 -10.99 -30.12
C GLY A 19 -15.77 -11.01 -28.94
N VAL A 20 -15.24 -10.94 -27.73
CA VAL A 20 -16.02 -10.92 -26.49
C VAL A 20 -15.63 -9.73 -25.61
N VAL A 21 -16.56 -9.24 -24.81
CA VAL A 21 -16.29 -8.30 -23.73
C VAL A 21 -16.10 -9.11 -22.45
N LEU A 22 -14.91 -9.08 -21.91
CA LEU A 22 -14.57 -9.74 -20.63
C LEU A 22 -14.59 -8.70 -19.52
N TYR A 23 -15.50 -8.84 -18.55
CA TYR A 23 -15.50 -8.07 -17.33
C TYR A 23 -14.81 -8.85 -16.21
N LEU A 24 -13.75 -8.28 -15.63
CA LEU A 24 -13.06 -8.81 -14.46
C LEU A 24 -13.28 -7.88 -13.27
N ASP A 25 -14.03 -8.35 -12.30
CA ASP A 25 -14.17 -7.66 -11.02
C ASP A 25 -12.97 -8.00 -10.13
N GLU A 26 -12.42 -6.97 -9.47
CA GLU A 26 -11.25 -7.06 -8.59
C GLU A 26 -10.05 -7.76 -9.24
N ILE A 27 -9.58 -7.21 -10.37
CA ILE A 27 -8.50 -7.79 -11.19
C ILE A 27 -7.21 -8.04 -10.40
N GLN A 28 -6.95 -7.31 -9.31
CA GLN A 28 -5.78 -7.53 -8.45
C GLN A 28 -5.77 -8.93 -7.79
N ASN A 29 -6.91 -9.59 -7.68
CA ASN A 29 -7.00 -10.96 -7.16
C ASN A 29 -6.45 -12.02 -8.14
N PHE A 30 -6.24 -11.62 -9.40
CA PHE A 30 -5.60 -12.46 -10.40
C PHE A 30 -4.08 -12.26 -10.37
N ASN A 31 -3.32 -13.35 -10.24
CA ASN A 31 -1.87 -13.27 -10.23
C ASN A 31 -1.31 -12.83 -11.61
N LYS A 32 -0.03 -12.39 -11.63
CA LYS A 32 0.62 -11.88 -12.86
C LYS A 32 0.56 -12.85 -14.05
N LYS A 33 0.66 -14.17 -13.81
CA LYS A 33 0.59 -15.17 -14.89
C LYS A 33 -0.82 -15.26 -15.48
N GLN A 34 -1.85 -15.14 -14.63
CA GLN A 34 -3.25 -15.12 -15.08
C GLN A 34 -3.55 -13.86 -15.89
N GLN A 35 -3.10 -12.70 -15.39
CA GLN A 35 -3.24 -11.45 -16.13
C GLN A 35 -2.46 -11.50 -17.47
N GLN A 36 -1.25 -12.05 -17.47
CA GLN A 36 -0.43 -12.19 -18.67
C GLN A 36 -1.06 -13.10 -19.72
N SER A 37 -1.79 -14.15 -19.33
CA SER A 37 -2.45 -15.07 -20.26
C SER A 37 -3.58 -14.42 -21.08
N LEU A 38 -4.06 -13.24 -20.68
CA LEU A 38 -5.07 -12.49 -21.42
C LEU A 38 -4.47 -11.58 -22.51
N LEU A 39 -3.16 -11.31 -22.47
CA LEU A 39 -2.53 -10.31 -23.33
C LEU A 39 -2.69 -10.61 -24.82
N GLU A 40 -2.46 -11.84 -25.23
CA GLU A 40 -2.56 -12.26 -26.63
C GLU A 40 -3.96 -11.97 -27.19
N TYR A 41 -5.00 -12.29 -26.41
CA TYR A 41 -6.39 -12.10 -26.79
C TYR A 41 -6.84 -10.63 -26.77
N ILE A 42 -6.20 -9.81 -25.95
CA ILE A 42 -6.42 -8.35 -25.92
C ILE A 42 -5.73 -7.69 -27.13
N GLU A 43 -4.51 -8.15 -27.47
CA GLU A 43 -3.70 -7.60 -28.56
C GLU A 43 -4.30 -7.89 -29.93
N ASP A 44 -4.84 -9.07 -30.12
CA ASP A 44 -5.48 -9.47 -31.38
C ASP A 44 -6.96 -9.07 -31.49
N GLY A 45 -7.51 -8.41 -30.45
CA GLY A 45 -8.86 -7.88 -30.43
C GLY A 45 -9.95 -8.93 -30.17
N ARG A 46 -9.60 -10.18 -29.85
CA ARG A 46 -10.58 -11.21 -29.45
C ARG A 46 -11.22 -10.92 -28.10
N ILE A 47 -10.53 -10.21 -27.21
CA ILE A 47 -11.08 -9.76 -25.94
C ILE A 47 -11.02 -8.25 -25.83
N THR A 48 -12.18 -7.63 -25.57
CA THR A 48 -12.26 -6.27 -25.02
C THR A 48 -12.34 -6.40 -23.51
N LEU A 49 -11.26 -6.00 -22.80
CA LEU A 49 -11.19 -6.11 -21.35
C LEU A 49 -11.82 -4.89 -20.69
N ILE A 50 -12.75 -5.13 -19.77
CA ILE A 50 -13.23 -4.17 -18.78
C ILE A 50 -12.87 -4.77 -17.40
N ALA A 51 -12.11 -4.05 -16.61
CA ALA A 51 -11.70 -4.53 -15.29
C ALA A 51 -11.93 -3.47 -14.24
N SER A 52 -12.36 -3.90 -13.05
CA SER A 52 -12.46 -3.05 -11.86
C SER A 52 -11.40 -3.43 -10.85
N THR A 53 -10.99 -2.49 -10.03
CA THR A 53 -10.09 -2.70 -8.89
C THR A 53 -10.33 -1.63 -7.83
N THR A 54 -10.25 -2.01 -6.57
CA THR A 54 -10.19 -1.10 -5.43
C THR A 54 -8.76 -0.67 -5.11
N GLU A 55 -7.75 -1.33 -5.71
CA GLU A 55 -6.34 -1.07 -5.51
C GLU A 55 -5.78 -0.12 -6.57
N ASN A 56 -4.66 0.53 -6.25
CA ASN A 56 -3.98 1.39 -7.22
C ASN A 56 -3.50 0.55 -8.43
N PRO A 57 -4.06 0.77 -9.64
CA PRO A 57 -3.78 -0.06 -10.80
C PRO A 57 -2.32 -0.10 -11.20
N TYR A 58 -1.55 0.97 -10.92
CA TYR A 58 -0.13 1.04 -11.28
C TYR A 58 0.76 0.09 -10.48
N PHE A 59 0.30 -0.41 -9.32
CA PHE A 59 1.04 -1.35 -8.49
C PHE A 59 0.62 -2.80 -8.69
N TYR A 60 -0.65 -3.05 -8.98
CA TYR A 60 -1.23 -4.39 -8.93
C TYR A 60 -1.50 -4.99 -10.32
N ILE A 61 -1.72 -4.14 -11.33
CA ILE A 61 -2.01 -4.63 -12.67
C ILE A 61 -0.73 -4.80 -13.48
N PHE A 62 -0.69 -5.85 -14.30
CA PHE A 62 0.45 -6.13 -15.16
C PHE A 62 0.67 -4.97 -16.15
N LYS A 63 1.90 -4.44 -16.19
CA LYS A 63 2.25 -3.21 -16.95
C LYS A 63 1.84 -3.27 -18.42
N ALA A 64 1.90 -4.45 -19.05
CA ALA A 64 1.51 -4.61 -20.44
C ALA A 64 0.00 -4.50 -20.68
N ILE A 65 -0.84 -4.85 -19.70
CA ILE A 65 -2.30 -4.58 -19.75
C ILE A 65 -2.54 -3.09 -19.57
N LEU A 66 -1.90 -2.46 -18.57
CA LEU A 66 -2.05 -1.02 -18.31
C LEU A 66 -1.69 -0.17 -19.53
N SER A 67 -0.61 -0.49 -20.24
CA SER A 67 -0.18 0.25 -21.44
C SER A 67 -1.17 0.19 -22.60
N ARG A 68 -2.13 -0.73 -22.55
CA ARG A 68 -3.19 -0.95 -23.55
C ARG A 68 -4.58 -0.61 -23.04
N SER A 69 -4.67 -0.04 -21.83
CA SER A 69 -5.93 0.26 -21.16
C SER A 69 -6.06 1.75 -20.88
N THR A 70 -7.29 2.23 -20.89
CA THR A 70 -7.63 3.56 -20.37
C THR A 70 -8.12 3.41 -18.93
N ILE A 71 -7.55 4.18 -18.01
CA ILE A 71 -7.92 4.16 -16.61
C ILE A 71 -8.95 5.24 -16.34
N PHE A 72 -10.03 4.85 -15.66
CA PHE A 72 -11.07 5.75 -15.16
C PHE A 72 -11.12 5.65 -13.64
N GLU A 73 -10.96 6.77 -12.97
CA GLU A 73 -11.09 6.86 -11.52
C GLU A 73 -12.56 7.09 -11.15
N PHE A 74 -13.12 6.22 -10.31
CA PHE A 74 -14.43 6.41 -9.70
C PHE A 74 -14.28 7.07 -8.35
N LYS A 75 -14.89 8.23 -8.19
CA LYS A 75 -14.91 8.96 -6.92
C LYS A 75 -16.07 8.49 -6.04
N PRO A 76 -15.95 8.65 -4.70
CA PRO A 76 -17.08 8.43 -3.80
C PRO A 76 -18.32 9.17 -4.29
N VAL A 77 -19.48 8.52 -4.17
CA VAL A 77 -20.76 9.11 -4.63
C VAL A 77 -21.16 10.25 -3.68
N GLY A 78 -21.58 11.38 -4.24
CA GLY A 78 -22.03 12.53 -3.46
C GLY A 78 -23.31 12.24 -2.67
N GLU A 79 -23.47 12.89 -1.52
CA GLU A 79 -24.63 12.69 -0.63
C GLU A 79 -25.97 12.87 -1.33
N GLU A 80 -26.11 13.85 -2.23
CA GLU A 80 -27.34 14.09 -2.99
C GLU A 80 -27.69 12.92 -3.94
N ASP A 81 -26.70 12.28 -4.54
CA ASP A 81 -26.94 11.13 -5.40
C ASP A 81 -27.24 9.87 -4.59
N ILE A 82 -26.68 9.77 -3.37
CA ILE A 82 -27.04 8.70 -2.43
C ILE A 82 -28.48 8.86 -1.95
N LYS A 83 -28.94 10.08 -1.62
CA LYS A 83 -30.35 10.37 -1.31
C LYS A 83 -31.28 9.89 -2.42
N LYS A 84 -30.95 10.20 -3.67
CA LYS A 84 -31.73 9.71 -4.85
C LYS A 84 -31.78 8.17 -4.92
N ALA A 85 -30.64 7.51 -4.61
CA ALA A 85 -30.58 6.04 -4.59
C ALA A 85 -31.44 5.46 -3.46
N LEU A 86 -31.44 6.07 -2.27
CA LEU A 86 -32.29 5.70 -1.15
C LEU A 86 -33.78 5.89 -1.47
N ASP A 87 -34.16 7.04 -2.04
CA ASP A 87 -35.56 7.33 -2.45
C ASP A 87 -36.06 6.32 -3.47
N ARG A 88 -35.20 5.96 -4.44
CA ARG A 88 -35.53 4.91 -5.41
C ARG A 88 -35.70 3.54 -4.72
N ALA A 89 -34.85 3.19 -3.79
CA ALA A 89 -34.94 1.93 -3.05
C ALA A 89 -36.22 1.88 -2.20
N ILE A 90 -36.57 2.97 -1.49
CA ILE A 90 -37.81 3.11 -0.72
C ILE A 90 -39.03 2.90 -1.63
N THR A 91 -39.03 3.53 -2.80
CA THR A 91 -40.12 3.40 -3.78
C THR A 91 -40.27 1.97 -4.30
N LEU A 92 -39.16 1.26 -4.54
CA LEU A 92 -39.20 -0.12 -5.00
C LEU A 92 -39.68 -1.07 -3.89
N ARG A 93 -39.17 -0.91 -2.69
CA ARG A 93 -39.52 -1.74 -1.52
C ARG A 93 -40.99 -1.51 -1.10
N SER A 94 -41.50 -0.26 -1.15
CA SER A 94 -42.90 0.02 -0.84
C SER A 94 -43.88 -0.77 -1.72
N LYS A 95 -43.48 -1.12 -2.96
CA LYS A 95 -44.29 -1.96 -3.86
C LYS A 95 -44.29 -3.45 -3.44
N GLU A 96 -43.28 -3.90 -2.74
CA GLU A 96 -43.18 -5.31 -2.26
C GLU A 96 -43.99 -5.53 -0.97
N PHE A 97 -44.21 -4.50 -0.17
CA PHE A 97 -44.99 -4.53 1.06
C PHE A 97 -46.49 -4.31 0.74
N ASN A 98 -47.15 -5.31 0.11
CA ASN A 98 -48.57 -5.29 -0.15
C ASN A 98 -49.36 -4.89 1.12
N GLU A 99 -50.18 -3.83 1.06
CA GLU A 99 -51.02 -3.31 2.14
C GLU A 99 -50.29 -2.63 3.34
N ILE A 100 -48.96 -2.49 3.32
CA ILE A 100 -48.22 -1.80 4.35
C ILE A 100 -47.58 -0.56 3.74
N SER A 101 -47.85 0.60 4.34
CA SER A 101 -47.22 1.87 3.94
C SER A 101 -45.82 1.97 4.54
N VAL A 102 -44.84 2.42 3.75
CA VAL A 102 -43.47 2.68 4.22
C VAL A 102 -43.19 4.17 4.19
N LYS A 103 -42.85 4.72 5.35
CA LYS A 103 -42.48 6.13 5.50
C LYS A 103 -41.13 6.26 6.15
N VAL A 104 -40.19 6.87 5.43
CA VAL A 104 -38.84 7.18 5.92
C VAL A 104 -38.75 8.69 6.10
N THR A 105 -38.31 9.13 7.28
CA THR A 105 -38.20 10.57 7.54
C THR A 105 -37.00 11.17 6.80
N HIS A 106 -37.06 12.47 6.56
CA HIS A 106 -36.01 13.20 5.85
C HIS A 106 -34.67 13.13 6.63
N GLU A 107 -34.73 13.26 7.95
CA GLU A 107 -33.59 13.16 8.81
C GLU A 107 -32.94 11.76 8.78
N ALA A 108 -33.73 10.69 8.60
CA ALA A 108 -33.22 9.34 8.44
C ALA A 108 -32.46 9.17 7.11
N ILE A 109 -32.99 9.75 6.02
CA ILE A 109 -32.34 9.73 4.70
C ILE A 109 -31.04 10.53 4.73
N GLU A 110 -31.05 11.74 5.32
CA GLU A 110 -29.86 12.57 5.48
C GLU A 110 -28.77 11.87 6.28
N TYR A 111 -29.16 11.26 7.39
CA TYR A 111 -28.24 10.51 8.23
C TYR A 111 -27.60 9.32 7.48
N LEU A 112 -28.40 8.51 6.76
CA LEU A 112 -27.88 7.39 5.97
C LEU A 112 -26.93 7.88 4.86
N ALA A 113 -27.27 8.97 4.18
CA ALA A 113 -26.45 9.53 3.12
C ALA A 113 -25.10 10.05 3.65
N ALA A 114 -25.08 10.73 4.78
CA ALA A 114 -23.87 11.20 5.43
C ALA A 114 -23.05 10.04 6.05
N TYR A 115 -23.73 9.07 6.68
CA TYR A 115 -23.11 7.93 7.37
C TYR A 115 -22.31 7.02 6.43
N CYS A 116 -22.77 6.82 5.19
CA CYS A 116 -22.15 5.89 4.26
C CYS A 116 -20.87 6.40 3.61
N ASN A 117 -20.54 7.70 3.76
CA ASN A 117 -19.31 8.32 3.24
C ASN A 117 -19.02 7.99 1.77
N GLY A 118 -20.07 8.05 0.91
CA GLY A 118 -19.93 7.80 -0.52
C GLY A 118 -20.19 6.36 -0.98
N ASP A 119 -20.39 5.42 -0.06
CA ASP A 119 -20.71 4.01 -0.36
C ASP A 119 -22.23 3.78 -0.41
N VAL A 120 -22.78 3.73 -1.63
CA VAL A 120 -24.21 3.49 -1.88
C VAL A 120 -24.66 2.13 -1.35
N ARG A 121 -23.82 1.07 -1.43
CA ARG A 121 -24.15 -0.27 -0.93
C ARG A 121 -24.38 -0.23 0.57
N LYS A 122 -23.54 0.48 1.30
CA LYS A 122 -23.64 0.65 2.75
C LYS A 122 -24.90 1.42 3.14
N ALA A 123 -25.26 2.46 2.39
CA ALA A 123 -26.51 3.21 2.60
C ALA A 123 -27.75 2.33 2.40
N LEU A 124 -27.78 1.56 1.31
CA LEU A 124 -28.87 0.64 0.99
C LEU A 124 -29.00 -0.51 2.00
N ASN A 125 -27.88 -1.07 2.46
CA ASN A 125 -27.88 -2.09 3.51
C ASN A 125 -28.43 -1.53 4.83
N GLY A 126 -28.03 -0.32 5.23
CA GLY A 126 -28.56 0.34 6.43
C GLY A 126 -30.08 0.56 6.35
N LEU A 127 -30.57 1.00 5.20
CA LEU A 127 -32.00 1.13 4.94
C LEU A 127 -32.72 -0.22 4.99
N GLU A 128 -32.15 -1.26 4.38
CA GLU A 128 -32.75 -2.60 4.36
C GLU A 128 -32.85 -3.20 5.75
N VAL A 129 -31.81 -3.07 6.58
CA VAL A 129 -31.84 -3.50 7.99
C VAL A 129 -32.91 -2.74 8.76
N ALA A 130 -33.01 -1.41 8.60
CA ALA A 130 -34.04 -0.59 9.24
C ALA A 130 -35.45 -1.05 8.87
N LEU A 131 -35.71 -1.26 7.59
CA LEU A 131 -37.01 -1.72 7.08
C LEU A 131 -37.39 -3.12 7.60
N ASN A 132 -36.43 -4.05 7.65
CA ASN A 132 -36.69 -5.43 8.07
C ASN A 132 -36.80 -5.59 9.59
N SER A 133 -36.21 -4.69 10.38
CA SER A 133 -36.25 -4.72 11.84
C SER A 133 -37.46 -3.98 12.45
N THR A 134 -38.09 -3.08 11.69
CA THR A 134 -39.21 -2.27 12.17
C THR A 134 -40.53 -2.96 11.90
N LYS A 135 -41.34 -3.17 12.95
CA LYS A 135 -42.70 -3.71 12.83
C LYS A 135 -43.67 -2.63 12.38
N PRO A 136 -44.69 -2.97 11.55
CA PRO A 136 -45.76 -2.06 11.24
C PRO A 136 -46.49 -1.62 12.52
N ASN A 137 -46.92 -0.36 12.55
CA ASN A 137 -47.83 0.15 13.59
C ASN A 137 -49.26 -0.32 13.37
N ASP A 138 -50.20 0.12 14.24
CA ASP A 138 -51.63 -0.24 14.19
C ASP A 138 -52.28 0.23 12.90
N ASP A 139 -51.75 1.28 12.25
CA ASP A 139 -52.22 1.81 10.98
C ASP A 139 -51.64 1.09 9.75
N LYS A 140 -50.93 -0.02 9.97
CA LYS A 140 -50.17 -0.78 8.96
C LYS A 140 -49.11 0.08 8.24
N GLU A 141 -48.43 0.94 8.99
CA GLU A 141 -47.39 1.80 8.48
C GLU A 141 -46.04 1.42 9.15
N ILE A 142 -44.98 1.23 8.36
CA ILE A 142 -43.57 1.13 8.82
C ILE A 142 -43.00 2.55 8.79
N VAL A 143 -42.66 3.08 9.97
CA VAL A 143 -42.05 4.40 10.11
C VAL A 143 -40.61 4.24 10.46
N ILE A 144 -39.70 4.72 9.60
CA ILE A 144 -38.23 4.72 9.78
C ILE A 144 -37.83 6.15 10.09
N ASP A 145 -37.52 6.42 11.34
CA ASP A 145 -37.02 7.70 11.82
C ASP A 145 -35.49 7.65 12.05
N LEU A 146 -34.93 8.75 12.57
CA LEU A 146 -33.50 8.90 12.83
C LEU A 146 -32.99 7.89 13.88
N GLU A 147 -33.80 7.54 14.90
CA GLU A 147 -33.38 6.57 15.93
C GLU A 147 -33.29 5.17 15.35
N VAL A 148 -34.28 4.75 14.57
CA VAL A 148 -34.30 3.46 13.90
C VAL A 148 -33.07 3.29 12.98
N VAL A 149 -32.72 4.30 12.19
CA VAL A 149 -31.56 4.18 11.31
C VAL A 149 -30.24 4.24 12.08
N LYS A 150 -30.14 4.97 13.19
CA LYS A 150 -28.98 4.94 14.09
C LYS A 150 -28.80 3.55 14.71
N ASP A 151 -29.87 2.93 15.16
CA ASP A 151 -29.83 1.59 15.72
C ASP A 151 -29.49 0.54 14.66
N SER A 152 -30.03 0.67 13.46
CA SER A 152 -29.79 -0.22 12.34
C SER A 152 -28.38 -0.11 11.75
N THR A 153 -27.75 1.06 11.93
CA THR A 153 -26.38 1.34 11.49
C THR A 153 -25.38 1.20 12.62
N GLN A 154 -25.77 0.63 13.79
CA GLN A 154 -24.89 0.44 14.95
C GLN A 154 -23.61 -0.31 14.64
N SER A 155 -22.71 0.40 14.07
CA SER A 155 -21.28 0.32 14.32
C SER A 155 -20.76 1.73 14.15
N LYS A 156 -20.21 2.31 15.20
CA LYS A 156 -19.22 3.38 15.09
C LYS A 156 -17.95 2.85 14.40
N VAL A 157 -18.13 2.11 13.34
CA VAL A 157 -17.09 1.86 12.35
C VAL A 157 -17.12 3.09 11.48
N ILE A 158 -16.27 4.07 11.78
CA ILE A 158 -15.81 4.97 10.74
C ILE A 158 -15.53 4.04 9.58
N ALA A 159 -16.25 4.21 8.46
CA ALA A 159 -16.01 3.41 7.26
C ALA A 159 -14.58 3.67 6.83
N PHE A 160 -13.71 2.81 7.29
CA PHE A 160 -12.35 2.73 6.87
C PHE A 160 -12.40 1.76 5.70
N ASP A 161 -12.44 2.33 4.51
CA ASP A 161 -12.18 1.57 3.31
C ASP A 161 -10.72 1.14 3.38
N MET A 162 -10.47 -0.11 3.81
CA MET A 162 -9.13 -0.63 4.02
C MET A 162 -8.32 -0.70 2.73
N ASP A 163 -8.98 -0.64 1.59
CA ASP A 163 -8.40 -0.81 0.26
C ASP A 163 -8.56 0.43 -0.64
N GLY A 164 -9.16 1.54 -0.14
CA GLY A 164 -9.39 2.76 -0.91
C GLY A 164 -8.29 3.82 -0.79
N ASP A 165 -8.28 4.81 -1.70
CA ASP A 165 -7.33 5.94 -1.72
C ASP A 165 -7.23 6.67 -0.38
N ALA A 166 -8.34 6.76 0.37
CA ALA A 166 -8.38 7.36 1.71
C ALA A 166 -7.47 6.63 2.71
N HIS A 167 -7.32 5.31 2.61
CA HIS A 167 -6.42 4.54 3.47
C HIS A 167 -4.95 4.83 3.15
N TYR A 168 -4.59 4.87 1.87
CA TYR A 168 -3.23 5.22 1.43
C TYR A 168 -2.88 6.66 1.80
N ASP A 169 -3.84 7.58 1.73
CA ASP A 169 -3.66 8.96 2.17
C ASP A 169 -3.36 9.06 3.67
N ILE A 170 -4.04 8.28 4.51
CA ILE A 170 -3.77 8.26 5.96
C ILE A 170 -2.41 7.61 6.24
N LEU A 171 -2.04 6.52 5.57
CA LEU A 171 -0.70 5.93 5.68
C LEU A 171 0.40 6.91 5.24
N SER A 172 0.15 7.67 4.18
CA SER A 172 1.05 8.73 3.71
C SER A 172 1.17 9.88 4.72
N ALA A 173 0.04 10.33 5.27
CA ALA A 173 0.01 11.36 6.31
C ALA A 173 0.70 10.89 7.59
N PHE A 174 0.50 9.65 8.00
CA PHE A 174 1.17 9.01 9.13
C PHE A 174 2.69 9.04 8.97
N GLN A 175 3.21 8.56 7.84
CA GLN A 175 4.65 8.59 7.57
C GLN A 175 5.19 10.02 7.52
N LYS A 176 4.50 10.94 6.83
CA LYS A 176 4.92 12.35 6.70
C LYS A 176 4.96 13.07 8.04
N SER A 177 4.03 12.77 8.95
CA SER A 177 4.01 13.33 10.31
C SER A 177 5.22 12.85 11.13
N ILE A 178 5.54 11.55 11.07
CA ILE A 178 6.74 11.00 11.72
C ILE A 178 8.01 11.62 11.11
N ARG A 179 8.10 11.70 9.80
CA ARG A 179 9.22 12.33 9.06
C ARG A 179 9.38 13.80 9.44
N GLY A 180 8.27 14.51 9.59
CA GLY A 180 8.22 15.91 10.04
C GLY A 180 8.43 16.11 11.55
N SER A 181 8.61 15.02 12.33
CA SER A 181 8.79 15.06 13.78
C SER A 181 7.58 15.66 14.54
N ASP A 182 6.38 15.56 13.99
CA ASP A 182 5.13 15.90 14.63
C ASP A 182 4.52 14.63 15.28
N ALA A 183 4.81 14.45 16.58
CA ALA A 183 4.36 13.27 17.31
C ALA A 183 2.84 13.26 17.53
N ASP A 184 2.22 14.43 17.70
CA ASP A 184 0.78 14.54 17.93
C ASP A 184 -0.01 14.19 16.66
N ALA A 185 0.40 14.72 15.50
CA ALA A 185 -0.18 14.35 14.22
C ALA A 185 0.04 12.86 13.93
N ALA A 186 1.24 12.32 14.19
CA ALA A 186 1.54 10.90 14.00
C ALA A 186 0.63 9.99 14.83
N ILE A 187 0.41 10.30 16.11
CA ILE A 187 -0.52 9.58 16.98
C ILE A 187 -1.97 9.71 16.51
N HIS A 188 -2.37 10.87 16.02
CA HIS A 188 -3.70 11.05 15.46
C HIS A 188 -3.94 10.13 14.26
N TYR A 189 -3.01 10.10 13.29
CA TYR A 189 -3.13 9.23 12.12
C TYR A 189 -2.98 7.75 12.49
N LEU A 190 -2.14 7.40 13.47
CA LEU A 190 -2.09 6.04 14.02
C LEU A 190 -3.46 5.62 14.57
N ALA A 191 -4.12 6.48 15.36
CA ALA A 191 -5.43 6.19 15.92
C ALA A 191 -6.50 5.97 14.82
N ARG A 192 -6.42 6.70 13.70
CA ARG A 192 -7.30 6.47 12.54
C ARG A 192 -7.05 5.10 11.91
N LEU A 193 -5.78 4.71 11.70
CA LEU A 193 -5.40 3.40 11.15
C LEU A 193 -5.81 2.25 12.09
N ILE A 194 -5.66 2.40 13.41
CA ILE A 194 -6.10 1.43 14.42
C ILE A 194 -7.61 1.23 14.36
N LYS A 195 -8.38 2.32 14.26
CA LYS A 195 -9.84 2.23 14.09
C LYS A 195 -10.25 1.52 12.80
N GLY A 196 -9.43 1.61 11.76
CA GLY A 196 -9.58 0.85 10.52
C GLY A 196 -9.23 -0.63 10.65
N GLY A 197 -8.60 -1.04 11.74
CA GLY A 197 -8.23 -2.45 11.98
C GLY A 197 -6.99 -2.92 11.22
N ASP A 198 -6.28 -2.03 10.51
CA ASP A 198 -5.15 -2.41 9.65
C ASP A 198 -3.82 -2.52 10.41
N LEU A 199 -3.71 -3.57 11.21
CA LEU A 199 -2.48 -3.88 11.96
C LEU A 199 -1.28 -4.13 11.02
N ILE A 200 -1.52 -4.79 9.90
CA ILE A 200 -0.44 -5.23 9.00
C ILE A 200 0.26 -4.05 8.35
N SER A 201 -0.50 -3.11 7.76
CA SER A 201 0.07 -1.94 7.10
C SER A 201 0.74 -0.99 8.08
N ILE A 202 0.17 -0.80 9.29
CA ILE A 202 0.81 -0.03 10.36
C ILE A 202 2.19 -0.64 10.69
N CYS A 203 2.24 -1.94 10.98
CA CYS A 203 3.47 -2.65 11.31
C CYS A 203 4.52 -2.56 10.21
N ARG A 204 4.10 -2.74 8.96
CA ARG A 204 4.97 -2.61 7.79
C ARG A 204 5.51 -1.18 7.65
N ARG A 205 4.64 -0.18 7.79
CA ARG A 205 5.02 1.23 7.62
C ARG A 205 6.00 1.69 8.69
N LEU A 206 5.82 1.32 9.95
CA LEU A 206 6.75 1.64 11.03
C LEU A 206 8.16 1.08 10.77
N GLN A 207 8.29 -0.15 10.26
CA GLN A 207 9.58 -0.73 9.91
C GLN A 207 10.25 0.00 8.72
N VAL A 208 9.47 0.41 7.72
CA VAL A 208 9.96 1.21 6.59
C VAL A 208 10.48 2.56 7.09
N ILE A 209 9.70 3.28 7.91
CA ILE A 209 10.09 4.58 8.48
C ILE A 209 11.37 4.48 9.31
N ALA A 210 11.50 3.41 10.12
CA ALA A 210 12.71 3.18 10.94
C ALA A 210 13.97 3.07 10.07
N ALA A 211 13.89 2.50 8.88
CA ALA A 211 15.01 2.35 7.95
C ALA A 211 15.19 3.55 7.01
N GLU A 212 14.08 4.12 6.49
CA GLU A 212 14.07 5.19 5.49
C GLU A 212 14.32 6.57 6.09
N ASP A 213 13.61 6.90 7.19
CA ASP A 213 13.57 8.25 7.74
C ASP A 213 14.50 8.44 8.96
N ILE A 214 14.70 7.37 9.77
CA ILE A 214 15.59 7.41 10.94
C ILE A 214 16.98 6.92 10.56
N GLY A 215 17.06 5.73 9.94
CA GLY A 215 18.27 5.18 9.36
C GLY A 215 19.50 5.28 10.26
N LEU A 216 20.57 5.83 9.72
CA LEU A 216 21.87 5.93 10.39
C LEU A 216 21.94 7.04 11.46
N ALA A 217 20.91 7.88 11.61
CA ALA A 217 20.87 8.84 12.70
C ALA A 217 20.64 8.18 14.07
N TYR A 218 19.87 7.08 14.10
CA TYR A 218 19.65 6.26 15.29
C TYR A 218 19.43 4.78 14.89
N PRO A 219 20.52 4.03 14.60
CA PRO A 219 20.43 2.67 14.05
C PRO A 219 19.65 1.68 14.93
N GLN A 220 19.64 1.88 16.26
CA GLN A 220 18.90 1.04 17.20
C GLN A 220 17.38 1.11 17.01
N ALA A 221 16.87 2.19 16.40
CA ALA A 221 15.44 2.33 16.15
C ALA A 221 14.86 1.14 15.39
N ALA A 222 15.57 0.61 14.40
CA ALA A 222 15.12 -0.55 13.63
C ALA A 222 14.91 -1.81 14.50
N LEU A 223 15.79 -2.06 15.47
CA LEU A 223 15.69 -3.19 16.40
C LEU A 223 14.53 -3.00 17.37
N ILE A 224 14.42 -1.81 17.95
CA ILE A 224 13.35 -1.49 18.91
C ILE A 224 11.99 -1.58 18.21
N VAL A 225 11.83 -0.96 17.04
CA VAL A 225 10.59 -0.99 16.28
C VAL A 225 10.24 -2.43 15.86
N LYS A 226 11.22 -3.25 15.47
CA LYS A 226 10.97 -4.66 15.15
C LYS A 226 10.38 -5.40 16.35
N SER A 227 10.94 -5.24 17.55
CA SER A 227 10.42 -5.84 18.79
C SER A 227 9.00 -5.37 19.12
N LEU A 228 8.74 -4.06 19.03
CA LEU A 228 7.42 -3.49 19.30
C LEU A 228 6.36 -3.95 18.28
N VAL A 229 6.74 -4.06 17.02
CA VAL A 229 5.88 -4.59 15.94
C VAL A 229 5.55 -6.07 16.15
N ASP A 230 6.52 -6.87 16.58
CA ASP A 230 6.28 -8.29 16.88
C ASP A 230 5.32 -8.43 18.07
N SER A 231 5.54 -7.67 19.15
CA SER A 231 4.62 -7.61 20.29
C SER A 231 3.22 -7.18 19.87
N ALA A 232 3.10 -6.17 19.00
CA ALA A 232 1.79 -5.74 18.50
C ALA A 232 1.05 -6.83 17.71
N ARG A 233 1.78 -7.63 16.93
CA ARG A 233 1.22 -8.76 16.18
C ARG A 233 0.78 -9.90 17.08
N GLU A 234 1.54 -10.20 18.14
CA GLU A 234 1.22 -11.23 19.11
C GLU A 234 0.00 -10.87 19.96
N LEU A 235 -0.10 -9.60 20.38
CA LEU A 235 -1.19 -9.11 21.21
C LEU A 235 -2.50 -8.95 20.42
N GLY A 236 -2.42 -8.45 19.17
CA GLY A 236 -3.63 -8.08 18.42
C GLY A 236 -4.34 -6.85 19.03
N PHE A 237 -5.42 -6.41 18.37
CA PHE A 237 -6.26 -5.33 18.90
C PHE A 237 -7.22 -5.87 19.98
N PRO A 238 -7.49 -5.08 21.05
CA PRO A 238 -7.15 -3.67 21.23
C PRO A 238 -5.75 -3.38 21.82
N GLU A 239 -5.04 -4.36 22.38
CA GLU A 239 -3.79 -4.15 23.13
C GLU A 239 -2.62 -3.72 22.24
N ALA A 240 -2.59 -4.14 20.99
CA ALA A 240 -1.56 -3.76 20.00
C ALA A 240 -1.35 -2.24 19.90
N ARG A 241 -2.37 -1.42 20.22
CA ARG A 241 -2.27 0.05 20.22
C ARG A 241 -1.14 0.58 21.08
N ILE A 242 -0.77 -0.13 22.16
CA ILE A 242 0.23 0.34 23.13
C ILE A 242 1.65 0.29 22.53
N PRO A 243 2.17 -0.89 22.07
CA PRO A 243 3.48 -0.95 21.42
C PRO A 243 3.54 -0.17 20.11
N LEU A 244 2.42 -0.03 19.38
CA LEU A 244 2.37 0.79 18.16
C LEU A 244 2.51 2.28 18.47
N ALA A 245 1.89 2.77 19.53
CA ALA A 245 2.04 4.16 19.97
C ALA A 245 3.47 4.46 20.42
N GLU A 246 4.09 3.56 21.21
CA GLU A 246 5.48 3.68 21.62
C GLU A 246 6.43 3.75 20.42
N ALA A 247 6.30 2.84 19.45
CA ALA A 247 7.08 2.85 18.22
C ALA A 247 6.90 4.16 17.43
N THR A 248 5.68 4.66 17.33
CA THR A 248 5.34 5.89 16.61
C THR A 248 6.02 7.11 17.26
N ILE A 249 5.90 7.26 18.58
CA ILE A 249 6.50 8.36 19.32
C ILE A 249 8.03 8.29 19.25
N LEU A 250 8.61 7.09 19.45
CA LEU A 250 10.04 6.88 19.28
C LEU A 250 10.54 7.39 17.95
N LEU A 251 9.90 6.98 16.85
CA LEU A 251 10.29 7.39 15.52
C LEU A 251 10.05 8.87 15.25
N ALA A 252 8.94 9.44 15.72
CA ALA A 252 8.65 10.84 15.54
C ALA A 252 9.66 11.75 16.27
N THR A 253 10.14 11.35 17.44
CA THR A 253 11.07 12.12 18.27
C THR A 253 12.55 11.81 18.03
N SER A 254 12.86 10.76 17.25
CA SER A 254 14.25 10.41 16.91
C SER A 254 14.86 11.37 15.90
N PRO A 255 16.20 11.58 15.92
CA PRO A 255 16.89 12.28 14.84
C PRO A 255 16.68 11.55 13.50
N LYS A 256 16.71 12.30 12.41
CA LYS A 256 16.38 11.81 11.07
C LYS A 256 17.62 11.69 10.18
N SER A 257 17.66 10.64 9.36
CA SER A 257 18.62 10.50 8.26
C SER A 257 18.03 9.57 7.17
N ASN A 258 17.99 10.06 5.96
CA ASN A 258 17.66 9.27 4.78
C ASN A 258 18.88 8.95 3.90
N SER A 259 20.09 9.10 4.44
CA SER A 259 21.34 8.98 3.69
C SER A 259 21.48 7.62 2.98
N SER A 260 21.09 6.51 3.64
CA SER A 260 21.11 5.17 3.06
C SER A 260 20.04 4.98 1.96
N TYR A 261 18.85 5.55 2.13
CA TYR A 261 17.78 5.53 1.13
C TYR A 261 18.19 6.30 -0.13
N VAL A 262 18.75 7.49 0.02
CA VAL A 262 19.25 8.30 -1.10
C VAL A 262 20.40 7.58 -1.82
N ALA A 263 21.31 6.95 -1.06
CA ALA A 263 22.45 6.24 -1.64
C ALA A 263 22.01 5.07 -2.54
N ILE A 264 21.09 4.23 -2.08
CA ILE A 264 20.63 3.10 -2.89
C ILE A 264 19.83 3.55 -4.12
N ASN A 265 19.01 4.59 -4.00
CA ASN A 265 18.25 5.11 -5.14
C ASN A 265 19.16 5.70 -6.22
N ARG A 266 20.19 6.45 -5.86
CA ARG A 266 21.21 6.94 -6.80
C ARG A 266 21.91 5.80 -7.54
N ALA A 267 22.22 4.70 -6.83
CA ALA A 267 22.86 3.55 -7.45
C ALA A 267 21.91 2.81 -8.42
N LEU A 268 20.63 2.68 -8.07
CA LEU A 268 19.61 2.09 -8.95
C LEU A 268 19.38 2.96 -10.20
N GLU A 269 19.31 4.28 -10.03
CA GLU A 269 19.17 5.23 -11.13
C GLU A 269 20.32 5.15 -12.13
N ASP A 270 21.57 5.00 -11.67
CA ASP A 270 22.71 4.79 -12.55
C ASP A 270 22.59 3.48 -13.34
N LEU A 271 22.10 2.39 -12.74
CA LEU A 271 21.86 1.12 -13.43
C LEU A 271 20.76 1.19 -14.49
N GLU A 272 19.78 2.08 -14.30
CA GLU A 272 18.69 2.29 -15.27
C GLU A 272 19.11 3.20 -16.43
N ASN A 273 20.00 4.19 -16.18
CA ASN A 273 20.30 5.25 -17.12
C ASN A 273 21.61 5.07 -17.87
N MET A 274 22.50 4.17 -17.44
CA MET A 274 23.80 3.98 -18.09
C MET A 274 24.25 2.52 -18.10
N THR A 275 25.09 2.19 -19.07
CA THR A 275 25.78 0.90 -19.09
C THR A 275 26.93 0.94 -18.09
N ILE A 276 26.96 0.01 -17.15
CA ILE A 276 28.01 -0.13 -16.15
C ILE A 276 29.04 -1.14 -16.66
N ASP A 277 30.33 -0.84 -16.53
CA ASP A 277 31.41 -1.76 -16.83
C ASP A 277 31.40 -2.98 -15.89
N ASP A 278 32.12 -4.00 -16.26
CA ASP A 278 32.22 -5.23 -15.46
C ASP A 278 32.96 -4.98 -14.13
N ILE A 279 32.75 -5.89 -13.18
CA ILE A 279 33.40 -5.88 -11.87
C ILE A 279 34.94 -5.93 -12.04
N PRO A 280 35.72 -5.10 -11.32
CA PRO A 280 37.17 -5.14 -11.35
C PRO A 280 37.72 -6.56 -11.13
N MET A 281 38.71 -6.96 -11.94
CA MET A 281 39.21 -8.35 -11.98
C MET A 281 39.68 -8.87 -10.61
N HIS A 282 40.31 -8.03 -9.80
CA HIS A 282 40.81 -8.41 -8.46
C HIS A 282 39.68 -8.66 -7.46
N LEU A 283 38.43 -8.17 -7.72
CA LEU A 283 37.25 -8.42 -6.86
C LEU A 283 36.42 -9.63 -7.30
N LYS A 284 36.71 -10.20 -8.48
CA LYS A 284 35.97 -11.36 -8.97
C LYS A 284 36.28 -12.59 -8.13
N ASP A 285 35.27 -13.45 -7.93
CA ASP A 285 35.43 -14.71 -7.19
C ASP A 285 36.55 -15.57 -7.76
N ALA A 286 37.42 -16.02 -6.89
CA ALA A 286 38.58 -16.82 -7.22
C ALA A 286 38.63 -18.20 -6.48
N HIS A 287 37.50 -18.61 -5.85
CA HIS A 287 37.41 -19.83 -5.04
C HIS A 287 37.25 -21.13 -5.85
N TYR A 288 37.33 -21.09 -7.19
CA TYR A 288 37.20 -22.26 -8.04
C TYR A 288 38.48 -22.56 -8.84
N GLY A 289 38.71 -23.85 -9.19
CA GLY A 289 39.88 -24.26 -9.95
C GLY A 289 39.94 -23.59 -11.32
N GLY A 290 41.05 -22.90 -11.61
CA GLY A 290 41.26 -22.17 -12.88
C GLY A 290 40.98 -20.66 -12.82
N ALA A 291 40.40 -20.13 -11.77
CA ALA A 291 40.09 -18.71 -11.64
C ALA A 291 41.34 -17.81 -11.78
N SER A 292 42.48 -18.24 -11.18
CA SER A 292 43.75 -17.53 -11.31
C SER A 292 44.32 -17.50 -12.72
N LYS A 293 44.06 -18.53 -13.56
CA LYS A 293 44.45 -18.53 -14.97
C LYS A 293 43.66 -17.50 -15.79
N MET A 294 42.52 -17.10 -15.31
CA MET A 294 41.67 -16.07 -15.89
C MET A 294 41.91 -14.67 -15.29
N GLY A 295 42.95 -14.51 -14.44
CA GLY A 295 43.28 -13.23 -13.81
C GLY A 295 42.35 -12.80 -12.68
N ARG A 296 41.45 -13.69 -12.22
CA ARG A 296 40.45 -13.34 -11.18
C ARG A 296 41.09 -13.39 -9.78
N GLY A 297 40.74 -12.38 -8.95
CA GLY A 297 41.22 -12.30 -7.58
C GLY A 297 42.71 -11.97 -7.42
N ILE A 298 43.46 -11.80 -8.52
CA ILE A 298 44.86 -11.42 -8.48
C ILE A 298 44.95 -9.94 -8.06
N GLU A 299 45.95 -9.66 -7.18
CA GLU A 299 46.22 -8.33 -6.62
C GLU A 299 45.14 -7.80 -5.63
N TYR A 300 44.17 -8.62 -5.23
CA TYR A 300 43.26 -8.23 -4.17
C TYR A 300 44.01 -8.03 -2.84
N LYS A 301 43.91 -6.83 -2.28
CA LYS A 301 44.49 -6.50 -0.99
C LYS A 301 43.46 -6.76 0.10
N TYR A 302 43.73 -7.73 0.98
CA TYR A 302 42.81 -8.10 2.07
C TYR A 302 42.86 -7.06 3.20
N PRO A 303 41.79 -6.25 3.42
CA PRO A 303 41.84 -5.11 4.35
C PRO A 303 42.21 -5.47 5.78
N HIS A 304 41.82 -6.66 6.28
CA HIS A 304 42.14 -7.08 7.63
C HIS A 304 43.63 -7.33 7.88
N ALA A 305 44.48 -7.41 6.84
CA ALA A 305 45.93 -7.49 6.95
C ALA A 305 46.61 -6.12 7.08
N TYR A 306 45.84 -5.03 7.09
CA TYR A 306 46.35 -3.66 7.16
C TYR A 306 45.83 -2.95 8.41
N GLU A 307 46.56 -1.90 8.82
CA GLU A 307 46.20 -1.06 9.95
C GLU A 307 44.81 -0.47 9.81
N ASN A 308 44.05 -0.39 10.89
CA ASN A 308 42.62 0.02 10.92
C ASN A 308 41.72 -0.77 9.96
N HIS A 309 42.16 -1.97 9.52
CA HIS A 309 41.42 -2.80 8.53
C HIS A 309 41.07 -2.04 7.25
N TYR A 310 41.97 -1.15 6.82
CA TYR A 310 41.76 -0.29 5.65
C TYR A 310 42.97 -0.33 4.72
N VAL A 311 42.70 -0.46 3.43
CA VAL A 311 43.71 -0.31 2.37
C VAL A 311 43.04 0.36 1.18
N LYS A 312 43.74 1.32 0.57
CA LYS A 312 43.27 2.00 -0.64
C LYS A 312 43.37 1.06 -1.84
N GLN A 313 42.21 0.71 -2.41
CA GLN A 313 42.09 -0.02 -3.68
C GLN A 313 40.80 0.37 -4.35
N GLN A 314 40.61 0.04 -5.63
CA GLN A 314 39.40 0.33 -6.38
C GLN A 314 38.37 -0.78 -6.10
N TYR A 315 37.13 -0.37 -5.84
CA TYR A 315 36.00 -1.30 -5.62
C TYR A 315 34.89 -1.16 -6.67
N LEU A 316 34.71 0.04 -7.25
CA LEU A 316 33.72 0.27 -8.28
C LEU A 316 34.27 -0.02 -9.68
N PRO A 317 33.42 -0.38 -10.66
CA PRO A 317 33.77 -0.48 -12.07
C PRO A 317 34.46 0.79 -12.61
N ASP A 318 35.22 0.65 -13.70
CA ASP A 318 36.10 1.72 -14.19
C ASP A 318 35.34 2.99 -14.57
N ASN A 319 34.21 2.87 -15.24
CA ASN A 319 33.44 4.02 -15.68
C ASN A 319 32.70 4.77 -14.55
N ILE A 320 32.58 4.16 -13.39
CA ILE A 320 31.94 4.76 -12.19
C ILE A 320 32.88 4.84 -10.97
N LYS A 321 34.19 4.61 -11.14
CA LYS A 321 35.16 4.55 -10.04
C LYS A 321 35.21 5.78 -9.12
N ASN A 322 34.78 6.93 -9.59
CA ASN A 322 34.74 8.18 -8.85
C ASN A 322 33.34 8.55 -8.34
N LYS A 323 32.32 7.70 -8.56
CA LYS A 323 30.96 7.96 -8.06
C LYS A 323 30.93 7.90 -6.54
N VAL A 324 30.10 8.78 -5.97
CA VAL A 324 29.81 8.84 -4.54
C VAL A 324 28.29 8.66 -4.38
N TYR A 325 27.87 7.50 -3.92
CA TYR A 325 26.45 7.23 -3.65
C TYR A 325 26.06 7.60 -2.23
N TYR A 326 26.90 7.24 -1.25
CA TYR A 326 26.66 7.51 0.15
C TYR A 326 27.34 8.80 0.59
N GLU A 327 26.53 9.73 1.06
CA GLU A 327 26.98 10.96 1.71
C GLU A 327 26.52 10.95 3.17
N TYR A 328 27.44 11.28 4.09
CA TYR A 328 27.10 11.30 5.51
C TYR A 328 26.08 12.41 5.80
N GLY A 329 25.04 12.05 6.56
CA GLY A 329 24.08 13.00 7.09
C GLY A 329 24.69 13.94 8.15
N ASP A 330 23.93 14.99 8.47
CA ASP A 330 24.40 16.04 9.40
C ASP A 330 24.09 15.76 10.88
N ASN A 331 23.63 14.53 11.20
CA ASN A 331 23.39 14.09 12.57
C ASN A 331 24.66 13.66 13.30
N LYS A 332 24.59 13.54 14.63
CA LYS A 332 25.73 13.23 15.49
C LYS A 332 26.44 11.92 15.13
N MET A 333 25.68 10.85 14.86
CA MET A 333 26.23 9.51 14.59
C MET A 333 27.02 9.50 13.27
N GLU A 334 26.45 10.07 12.21
CA GLU A 334 27.12 10.07 10.91
C GLU A 334 28.31 11.05 10.89
N LYS A 335 28.24 12.19 11.60
CA LYS A 335 29.40 13.08 11.79
C LYS A 335 30.57 12.36 12.48
N THR A 336 30.29 11.67 13.58
CA THR A 336 31.34 10.90 14.29
C THR A 336 31.95 9.83 13.39
N THR A 337 31.12 9.11 12.62
CA THR A 337 31.60 8.10 11.66
C THR A 337 32.43 8.73 10.53
N LYS A 338 32.00 9.87 10.01
CA LYS A 338 32.74 10.63 8.99
C LYS A 338 34.13 11.05 9.49
N GLU A 339 34.21 11.61 10.70
CA GLU A 339 35.48 12.01 11.33
C GLU A 339 36.43 10.84 11.52
N TYR A 340 35.91 9.68 12.00
CA TYR A 340 36.71 8.46 12.11
C TYR A 340 37.31 8.05 10.76
N TRP A 341 36.48 7.95 9.71
CA TRP A 341 36.94 7.53 8.39
C TRP A 341 37.82 8.57 7.69
N ASN A 342 37.60 9.85 7.92
CA ASN A 342 38.51 10.88 7.39
C ASN A 342 39.91 10.72 7.99
N ARG A 343 40.03 10.47 9.31
CA ARG A 343 41.28 10.21 9.96
C ARG A 343 41.98 8.95 9.42
N VAL A 344 41.26 7.85 9.25
CA VAL A 344 41.80 6.58 8.75
C VAL A 344 42.22 6.70 7.28
N LYS A 345 41.46 7.43 6.45
CA LYS A 345 41.78 7.60 5.02
C LYS A 345 42.72 8.74 4.72
N GLY A 346 43.17 9.50 5.72
CA GLY A 346 44.09 10.64 5.54
C GLY A 346 43.45 11.80 4.75
N LYS A 347 42.17 12.06 4.99
CA LYS A 347 41.40 13.14 4.36
C LYS A 347 41.19 14.29 5.33
#